data_60914d7d84cfde1b8cd28adac43afd88
#
_entry.id   60914d7d84cfde1b8cd28adac43afd88
#
_cell.length_a   1.000
_cell.length_b   1.000
_cell.length_c   1.000
_cell.angle_alpha   90.00
_cell.angle_beta   90.00
_cell.angle_gamma   90.00
#
_symmetry.space_group_name_H-M   'P 1'
#
loop_
_entity.id
_entity.type
_entity.pdbx_description
1 polymer ?
#
loop_
_entity_poly.entity_id
_entity_poly.type
_entity_poly.pdbx_seq_one_letter_code
_entity_poly.pdbx_strand_id
1 'polypeptide(L)'
;MYAELELEISSDLLTYRNSSNLQGVIMETIPEEYAALLHQGHMNPYSQFLLTEQERKRWFIRTLNKEAFENLLLPMKKLDEFSLKSGQISARITERTERFSSEDDLVKEFFDDDGPHNLEIRFLSPTAFKKDGRYVIYPDLKLIYGSLTRRFNTVSEAFDMTDPEMLEQLVSHSQITRYYLRTVRFPLEGVSVAGFTGTLGLYIHGADALARYARMLFRFGQFSGVGIKTVSPEE
;
A
#
# COMPACT_ATOMS: atom_id res chain seq x y z
N MET A 1 11.84 3.50 9.71
CA MET A 1 10.90 2.79 10.59
C MET A 1 9.58 2.64 9.85
N TYR A 2 9.07 1.42 9.72
CA TYR A 2 7.77 1.09 9.15
C TYR A 2 6.85 0.62 10.26
N ALA A 3 5.59 1.05 10.25
CA ALA A 3 4.61 0.65 11.24
C ALA A 3 3.24 0.39 10.58
N GLU A 4 2.52 -0.58 11.10
CA GLU A 4 1.15 -0.90 10.72
C GLU A 4 0.26 -0.85 11.95
N LEU A 5 -0.87 -0.18 11.83
CA LEU A 5 -1.98 -0.20 12.75
C LEU A 5 -3.17 -0.87 12.07
N GLU A 6 -3.61 -2.00 12.61
CA GLU A 6 -4.83 -2.68 12.22
C GLU A 6 -5.93 -2.34 13.23
N LEU A 7 -7.03 -1.78 12.74
CA LEU A 7 -8.20 -1.41 13.52
C LEU A 7 -9.37 -2.32 13.13
N GLU A 8 -9.86 -3.13 14.06
CA GLU A 8 -11.12 -3.84 13.85
C GLU A 8 -12.29 -2.89 14.09
N ILE A 9 -13.23 -2.88 13.15
CA ILE A 9 -14.30 -1.89 13.11
C ILE A 9 -15.67 -2.57 13.20
N SER A 10 -16.49 -2.10 14.12
CA SER A 10 -17.92 -2.41 14.19
C SER A 10 -18.73 -1.33 13.46
N SER A 11 -19.36 -1.70 12.36
CA SER A 11 -20.27 -0.84 11.58
C SER A 11 -21.02 -1.69 10.56
N ASP A 12 -22.32 -1.50 10.43
CA ASP A 12 -23.14 -2.26 9.48
C ASP A 12 -23.01 -1.75 8.05
N LEU A 13 -22.77 -0.45 7.89
CA LEU A 13 -22.81 0.22 6.59
C LEU A 13 -21.44 0.42 5.93
N LEU A 14 -20.34 0.24 6.67
CA LEU A 14 -19.00 0.44 6.15
C LEU A 14 -18.59 -0.71 5.22
N THR A 15 -18.10 -0.38 4.03
CA THR A 15 -17.62 -1.35 3.02
C THR A 15 -16.29 -0.88 2.43
N TYR A 16 -15.59 -1.74 1.69
CA TYR A 16 -14.36 -1.37 0.98
C TYR A 16 -14.51 -0.14 0.05
N ARG A 17 -15.74 0.17 -0.40
CA ARG A 17 -16.04 1.36 -1.21
C ARG A 17 -15.87 2.67 -0.45
N ASN A 18 -15.85 2.60 0.88
CA ASN A 18 -15.65 3.78 1.74
C ASN A 18 -14.17 4.07 2.01
N SER A 19 -13.23 3.31 1.43
CA SER A 19 -11.78 3.48 1.69
C SER A 19 -11.28 4.91 1.40
N SER A 20 -11.79 5.56 0.35
CA SER A 20 -11.47 6.97 0.06
C SER A 20 -12.02 7.95 1.11
N ASN A 21 -13.18 7.64 1.70
CA ASN A 21 -13.78 8.46 2.75
C ASN A 21 -13.01 8.33 4.08
N LEU A 22 -12.37 7.16 4.33
CA LEU A 22 -11.53 6.94 5.50
C LEU A 22 -10.28 7.83 5.49
N GLN A 23 -9.82 8.29 4.33
CA GLN A 23 -8.78 9.29 4.26
C GLN A 23 -9.22 10.61 4.92
N GLY A 24 -10.47 11.00 4.74
CA GLY A 24 -11.04 12.16 5.44
C GLY A 24 -10.96 12.03 6.96
N VAL A 25 -11.26 10.84 7.50
CA VAL A 25 -11.11 10.55 8.94
C VAL A 25 -9.67 10.70 9.40
N ILE A 26 -8.69 10.21 8.63
CA ILE A 26 -7.27 10.41 8.94
C ILE A 26 -6.96 11.91 9.01
N MET A 27 -7.34 12.68 7.98
CA MET A 27 -7.03 14.12 7.90
C MET A 27 -7.71 14.94 9.02
N GLU A 28 -8.85 14.50 9.53
CA GLU A 28 -9.55 15.12 10.66
C GLU A 28 -8.97 14.74 12.04
N THR A 29 -8.25 13.60 12.11
CA THR A 29 -7.72 13.06 13.36
C THR A 29 -6.28 13.52 13.63
N ILE A 30 -5.50 13.78 12.59
CA ILE A 30 -4.09 14.17 12.68
C ILE A 30 -3.94 15.68 12.91
N PRO A 31 -2.76 16.16 13.38
CA PRO A 31 -2.49 17.58 13.50
C PRO A 31 -2.68 18.32 12.17
N GLU A 32 -3.33 19.50 12.21
CA GLU A 32 -3.65 20.30 11.02
C GLU A 32 -2.40 20.66 10.19
N GLU A 33 -1.31 20.99 10.86
CA GLU A 33 -0.03 21.29 10.19
C GLU A 33 0.50 20.09 9.39
N TYR A 34 0.37 18.88 9.94
CA TYR A 34 0.80 17.67 9.26
C TYR A 34 -0.16 17.28 8.13
N ALA A 35 -1.46 17.49 8.30
CA ALA A 35 -2.44 17.31 7.22
C ALA A 35 -2.14 18.24 6.04
N ALA A 36 -1.81 19.52 6.31
CA ALA A 36 -1.41 20.49 5.28
C ALA A 36 -0.13 20.06 4.55
N LEU A 37 0.87 19.52 5.29
CA LEU A 37 2.10 18.99 4.69
C LEU A 37 1.80 17.82 3.74
N LEU A 38 0.93 16.88 4.14
CA LEU A 38 0.55 15.75 3.31
C LEU A 38 -0.18 16.16 2.02
N HIS A 39 -0.95 17.24 2.06
CA HIS A 39 -1.61 17.79 0.87
C HIS A 39 -0.65 18.44 -0.13
N GLN A 40 0.49 18.96 0.33
CA GLN A 40 1.51 19.57 -0.53
C GLN A 40 2.48 18.54 -1.11
N GLY A 41 2.56 17.34 -0.52
CA GLY A 41 3.50 16.31 -0.92
C GLY A 41 3.04 15.54 -2.16
N HIS A 42 3.97 15.26 -3.07
CA HIS A 42 3.70 14.42 -4.25
C HIS A 42 3.50 12.93 -3.91
N MET A 43 4.03 12.48 -2.76
CA MET A 43 3.92 11.09 -2.32
C MET A 43 3.72 11.01 -0.81
N ASN A 44 2.62 10.39 -0.40
CA ASN A 44 2.32 10.24 1.03
C ASN A 44 3.21 9.17 1.68
N PRO A 45 3.81 9.46 2.85
CA PRO A 45 4.60 8.51 3.61
C PRO A 45 3.74 7.50 4.38
N TYR A 46 2.53 7.24 3.92
CA TYR A 46 1.62 6.27 4.49
C TYR A 46 0.78 5.59 3.40
N SER A 47 0.16 4.48 3.77
CA SER A 47 -0.87 3.81 2.98
C SER A 47 -2.02 3.38 3.88
N GLN A 48 -3.22 3.23 3.31
CA GLN A 48 -4.36 2.72 4.06
C GLN A 48 -5.30 1.92 3.15
N PHE A 49 -6.00 0.95 3.70
CA PHE A 49 -7.08 0.23 3.03
C PHE A 49 -8.03 -0.41 4.04
N LEU A 50 -9.26 -0.63 3.62
CA LEU A 50 -10.27 -1.35 4.37
C LEU A 50 -10.45 -2.75 3.77
N LEU A 51 -10.25 -3.76 4.58
CA LEU A 51 -10.53 -5.15 4.25
C LEU A 51 -11.87 -5.56 4.87
N THR A 52 -12.76 -6.09 4.05
CA THR A 52 -14.04 -6.64 4.49
C THR A 52 -14.06 -8.11 4.15
N GLU A 53 -14.01 -8.97 5.15
CA GLU A 53 -14.05 -10.43 5.03
C GLU A 53 -15.19 -10.96 5.89
N GLN A 54 -16.19 -11.55 5.26
CA GLN A 54 -17.42 -11.97 5.94
C GLN A 54 -18.06 -10.78 6.70
N GLU A 55 -18.15 -10.89 8.04
CA GLU A 55 -18.68 -9.83 8.92
C GLU A 55 -17.59 -8.95 9.53
N ARG A 56 -16.31 -9.33 9.39
CA ARG A 56 -15.19 -8.57 9.96
C ARG A 56 -14.75 -7.46 9.02
N LYS A 57 -14.56 -6.27 9.58
CA LYS A 57 -14.07 -5.08 8.87
C LYS A 57 -12.80 -4.62 9.57
N ARG A 58 -11.70 -4.62 8.83
CA ARG A 58 -10.39 -4.26 9.35
C ARG A 58 -9.80 -3.13 8.52
N TRP A 59 -9.49 -2.02 9.17
CA TRP A 59 -8.85 -0.88 8.56
C TRP A 59 -7.37 -0.91 8.87
N PHE A 60 -6.56 -1.02 7.84
CA PHE A 60 -5.12 -1.01 7.92
C PHE A 60 -4.59 0.38 7.59
N ILE A 61 -3.75 0.92 8.47
CA ILE A 61 -3.04 2.18 8.30
C ILE A 61 -1.56 1.87 8.49
N ARG A 62 -0.74 2.25 7.51
CA ARG A 62 0.69 1.92 7.49
C ARG A 62 1.50 3.17 7.26
N THR A 63 2.58 3.35 7.99
CA THR A 63 3.49 4.49 7.88
C THR A 63 4.88 4.01 7.45
N LEU A 64 5.59 4.84 6.69
CA LEU A 64 6.84 4.52 6.03
C LEU A 64 8.05 5.24 6.62
N ASN A 65 7.85 6.14 7.58
CA ASN A 65 8.91 6.85 8.29
C ASN A 65 8.45 7.21 9.71
N LYS A 66 9.40 7.70 10.51
CA LYS A 66 9.17 8.08 11.91
C LYS A 66 8.19 9.25 12.02
N GLU A 67 8.32 10.25 11.17
CA GLU A 67 7.45 11.43 11.19
C GLU A 67 5.97 11.06 10.98
N ALA A 68 5.68 10.20 9.98
CA ALA A 68 4.34 9.70 9.75
C ALA A 68 3.84 8.82 10.90
N PHE A 69 4.71 8.04 11.53
CA PHE A 69 4.35 7.28 12.73
C PHE A 69 3.88 8.20 13.85
N GLU A 70 4.67 9.24 14.17
CA GLU A 70 4.39 10.15 15.28
C GLU A 70 3.16 11.03 15.02
N ASN A 71 3.02 11.58 13.79
CA ASN A 71 1.99 12.55 13.47
C ASN A 71 0.70 11.95 12.89
N LEU A 72 0.73 10.70 12.40
CA LEU A 72 -0.45 10.06 11.83
C LEU A 72 -0.85 8.83 12.64
N LEU A 73 0.03 7.85 12.81
CA LEU A 73 -0.35 6.57 13.37
C LEU A 73 -0.65 6.66 14.87
N LEU A 74 0.12 7.43 15.66
CA LEU A 74 -0.14 7.62 17.08
C LEU A 74 -1.47 8.35 17.37
N PRO A 75 -1.88 9.43 16.65
CA PRO A 75 -3.22 9.96 16.76
C PRO A 75 -4.31 8.95 16.39
N MET A 76 -4.17 8.24 15.27
CA MET A 76 -5.14 7.23 14.83
C MET A 76 -5.31 6.09 15.84
N LYS A 77 -4.27 5.71 16.55
CA LYS A 77 -4.33 4.70 17.61
C LYS A 77 -5.26 5.10 18.77
N LYS A 78 -5.46 6.40 19.01
CA LYS A 78 -6.30 6.93 20.10
C LYS A 78 -7.77 7.08 19.68
N LEU A 79 -8.07 6.87 18.41
CA LEU A 79 -9.44 7.02 17.88
C LEU A 79 -10.31 5.87 18.36
N ASP A 80 -11.42 6.12 19.03
CA ASP A 80 -12.37 5.11 19.51
C ASP A 80 -13.57 4.94 18.59
N GLU A 81 -14.00 6.05 17.98
CA GLU A 81 -15.13 6.08 17.07
C GLU A 81 -14.95 7.18 16.03
N PHE A 82 -15.59 7.04 14.89
CA PHE A 82 -15.60 8.06 13.85
C PHE A 82 -16.91 8.04 13.06
N SER A 83 -17.18 9.14 12.38
CA SER A 83 -18.30 9.22 11.42
C SER A 83 -17.76 9.73 10.08
N LEU A 84 -18.26 9.17 8.97
CA LEU A 84 -17.94 9.70 7.66
C LEU A 84 -18.68 11.01 7.41
N LYS A 85 -18.08 11.93 6.64
CA LYS A 85 -18.65 13.27 6.36
C LYS A 85 -20.11 13.25 5.85
N SER A 86 -20.54 12.15 5.25
CA SER A 86 -21.96 11.96 4.88
C SER A 86 -22.90 11.93 6.08
N GLY A 87 -22.36 11.80 7.32
CA GLY A 87 -23.13 11.69 8.57
C GLY A 87 -23.96 10.42 8.72
N GLN A 88 -24.02 9.59 7.68
CA GLN A 88 -24.87 8.40 7.64
C GLN A 88 -24.15 7.12 8.10
N ILE A 89 -22.83 7.14 8.17
CA ILE A 89 -22.03 5.98 8.56
C ILE A 89 -21.19 6.36 9.77
N SER A 90 -21.52 5.75 10.91
CA SER A 90 -20.70 5.79 12.12
C SER A 90 -20.06 4.42 12.35
N ALA A 91 -18.88 4.43 12.93
CA ALA A 91 -18.12 3.23 13.19
C ALA A 91 -17.39 3.34 14.53
N ARG A 92 -17.30 2.22 15.26
CA ARG A 92 -16.55 2.10 16.50
C ARG A 92 -15.38 1.14 16.31
N ILE A 93 -14.24 1.48 16.89
CA ILE A 93 -13.05 0.62 16.90
C ILE A 93 -13.15 -0.31 18.09
N THR A 94 -13.11 -1.61 17.82
CA THR A 94 -13.28 -2.67 18.83
C THR A 94 -11.95 -3.30 19.23
N GLU A 95 -10.98 -3.37 18.32
CA GLU A 95 -9.67 -3.95 18.57
C GLU A 95 -8.57 -3.18 17.81
N ARG A 96 -7.35 -3.20 18.35
CA ARG A 96 -6.16 -2.57 17.76
C ARG A 96 -4.99 -3.53 17.81
N THR A 97 -4.34 -3.71 16.68
CA THR A 97 -3.09 -4.49 16.58
C THR A 97 -2.02 -3.65 15.90
N GLU A 98 -0.81 -3.67 16.43
CA GLU A 98 0.33 -2.95 15.87
C GLU A 98 1.40 -3.92 15.41
N ARG A 99 2.04 -3.58 14.29
CA ARG A 99 3.22 -4.28 13.78
C ARG A 99 4.26 -3.24 13.39
N PHE A 100 5.53 -3.59 13.63
CA PHE A 100 6.66 -2.74 13.34
C PHE A 100 7.67 -3.49 12.48
N SER A 101 8.38 -2.75 11.64
CA SER A 101 9.55 -3.19 10.90
C SER A 101 10.45 -1.98 10.67
N SER A 102 11.66 -2.22 10.21
CA SER A 102 12.61 -1.17 9.92
C SER A 102 13.23 -1.36 8.54
N GLU A 103 13.92 -0.35 8.06
CA GLU A 103 14.72 -0.47 6.84
C GLU A 103 15.88 -1.45 7.05
N ASP A 104 16.46 -1.45 8.25
CA ASP A 104 17.52 -2.41 8.63
C ASP A 104 17.02 -3.85 8.57
N ASP A 105 15.76 -4.12 8.95
CA ASP A 105 15.16 -5.45 8.84
C ASP A 105 15.06 -5.88 7.37
N LEU A 106 14.66 -4.98 6.47
CA LEU A 106 14.59 -5.27 5.03
C LEU A 106 15.97 -5.51 4.43
N VAL A 107 16.96 -4.70 4.83
CA VAL A 107 18.35 -4.85 4.39
C VAL A 107 18.95 -6.15 4.88
N LYS A 108 18.72 -6.49 6.16
CA LYS A 108 19.16 -7.76 6.74
C LYS A 108 18.53 -8.95 6.01
N GLU A 109 17.22 -8.93 5.81
CA GLU A 109 16.54 -9.96 5.02
C GLU A 109 17.14 -10.08 3.61
N PHE A 110 17.46 -8.98 2.94
CA PHE A 110 18.10 -9.01 1.63
C PHE A 110 19.42 -9.77 1.63
N PHE A 111 20.27 -9.58 2.66
CA PHE A 111 21.57 -10.25 2.72
C PHE A 111 21.49 -11.70 3.23
N ASP A 112 20.59 -11.98 4.16
CA ASP A 112 20.46 -13.27 4.84
C ASP A 112 19.44 -14.22 4.17
N ASP A 113 18.68 -13.73 3.18
CA ASP A 113 17.58 -14.47 2.59
C ASP A 113 18.02 -15.41 1.47
N ASP A 114 18.05 -16.71 1.78
CA ASP A 114 18.18 -17.80 0.81
C ASP A 114 16.80 -18.35 0.35
N GLY A 115 15.79 -17.51 0.39
CA GLY A 115 14.41 -17.88 0.09
C GLY A 115 14.18 -18.27 -1.38
N PRO A 116 13.01 -18.84 -1.67
CA PRO A 116 12.71 -19.37 -2.99
C PRO A 116 12.57 -18.26 -4.05
N HIS A 117 12.82 -18.62 -5.29
CA HIS A 117 12.54 -17.78 -6.46
C HIS A 117 11.04 -17.65 -6.76
N ASN A 118 10.19 -18.48 -6.15
CA ASN A 118 8.74 -18.38 -6.27
C ASN A 118 8.18 -17.39 -5.27
N LEU A 119 7.38 -16.44 -5.74
CA LEU A 119 6.70 -15.43 -4.94
C LEU A 119 5.18 -15.53 -5.15
N GLU A 120 4.43 -15.34 -4.08
CA GLU A 120 2.99 -15.15 -4.15
C GLU A 120 2.62 -13.76 -3.65
N ILE A 121 2.00 -12.96 -4.50
CA ILE A 121 1.60 -11.59 -4.20
C ILE A 121 0.07 -11.54 -4.12
N ARG A 122 -0.45 -11.00 -3.01
CA ARG A 122 -1.88 -10.81 -2.80
C ARG A 122 -2.25 -9.34 -2.85
N PHE A 123 -3.12 -9.00 -3.80
CA PHE A 123 -3.74 -7.68 -3.89
C PHE A 123 -5.02 -7.69 -3.05
N LEU A 124 -4.91 -7.26 -1.80
CA LEU A 124 -5.99 -7.30 -0.81
C LEU A 124 -7.04 -6.22 -1.05
N SER A 125 -6.65 -5.11 -1.64
CA SER A 125 -7.53 -4.00 -2.02
C SER A 125 -7.51 -3.77 -3.53
N PRO A 126 -8.55 -3.13 -4.11
CA PRO A 126 -8.58 -2.82 -5.54
C PRO A 126 -7.32 -2.04 -5.95
N THR A 127 -6.58 -2.61 -6.88
CA THR A 127 -5.33 -2.06 -7.40
C THR A 127 -5.50 -1.70 -8.87
N ALA A 128 -5.06 -0.53 -9.26
CA ALA A 128 -4.98 -0.07 -10.64
C ALA A 128 -3.68 0.71 -10.85
N PHE A 129 -3.27 0.87 -12.10
CA PHE A 129 -2.17 1.73 -12.50
C PHE A 129 -2.67 2.73 -13.54
N LYS A 130 -1.91 3.80 -13.76
CA LYS A 130 -2.16 4.75 -14.85
C LYS A 130 -0.96 4.74 -15.77
N LYS A 131 -1.20 4.55 -17.07
CA LYS A 131 -0.19 4.56 -18.12
C LYS A 131 -0.77 5.28 -19.34
N ASP A 132 -0.07 6.28 -19.83
CA ASP A 132 -0.49 7.06 -21.01
C ASP A 132 -1.93 7.60 -20.88
N GLY A 133 -2.29 8.14 -19.70
CA GLY A 133 -3.61 8.68 -19.41
C GLY A 133 -4.72 7.63 -19.18
N ARG A 134 -4.43 6.32 -19.29
CA ARG A 134 -5.41 5.23 -19.20
C ARG A 134 -5.17 4.36 -17.97
N TYR A 135 -6.26 3.86 -17.38
CA TYR A 135 -6.15 2.91 -16.28
C TYR A 135 -5.81 1.51 -16.80
N VAL A 136 -4.79 0.91 -16.17
CA VAL A 136 -4.35 -0.48 -16.40
C VAL A 136 -4.94 -1.34 -15.30
N ILE A 137 -5.76 -2.31 -15.69
CA ILE A 137 -6.57 -3.15 -14.80
C ILE A 137 -6.04 -4.59 -14.65
N TYR A 138 -4.80 -4.80 -14.99
CA TYR A 138 -4.10 -6.08 -14.85
C TYR A 138 -2.70 -5.84 -14.28
N PRO A 139 -2.05 -6.87 -13.68
CA PRO A 139 -0.71 -6.73 -13.14
C PRO A 139 0.34 -6.61 -14.26
N ASP A 140 0.77 -5.40 -14.53
CA ASP A 140 1.93 -5.10 -15.38
C ASP A 140 3.17 -5.04 -14.46
N LEU A 141 4.14 -5.94 -14.66
CA LEU A 141 5.32 -6.06 -13.81
C LEU A 141 6.17 -4.78 -13.81
N LYS A 142 6.28 -4.09 -14.96
CA LYS A 142 7.01 -2.83 -15.05
C LYS A 142 6.35 -1.74 -14.19
N LEU A 143 5.02 -1.69 -14.19
CA LEU A 143 4.28 -0.74 -13.36
C LEU A 143 4.35 -1.09 -11.87
N ILE A 144 4.30 -2.40 -11.53
CA ILE A 144 4.42 -2.87 -10.15
C ILE A 144 5.80 -2.51 -9.60
N TYR A 145 6.87 -2.99 -10.23
CA TYR A 145 8.23 -2.72 -9.77
C TYR A 145 8.55 -1.22 -9.77
N GLY A 146 8.21 -0.50 -10.84
CA GLY A 146 8.42 0.94 -10.91
C GLY A 146 7.64 1.74 -9.85
N SER A 147 6.45 1.28 -9.45
CA SER A 147 5.71 1.88 -8.32
C SER A 147 6.43 1.64 -7.00
N LEU A 148 6.88 0.41 -6.75
CA LEU A 148 7.58 0.03 -5.51
C LEU A 148 8.93 0.75 -5.39
N THR A 149 9.74 0.78 -6.45
CA THR A 149 11.05 1.44 -6.49
C THR A 149 10.94 2.93 -6.22
N ARG A 150 10.04 3.64 -6.92
CA ARG A 150 9.81 5.08 -6.67
C ARG A 150 9.41 5.37 -5.24
N ARG A 151 8.54 4.54 -4.66
CA ARG A 151 8.10 4.72 -3.28
C ARG A 151 9.19 4.41 -2.28
N PHE A 152 9.98 3.38 -2.53
CA PHE A 152 11.14 3.05 -1.71
C PHE A 152 12.10 4.23 -1.66
N ASN A 153 12.50 4.76 -2.80
CA ASN A 153 13.43 5.89 -2.89
C ASN A 153 12.93 7.19 -2.24
N THR A 154 11.61 7.35 -2.09
CA THR A 154 11.07 8.54 -1.42
C THR A 154 11.25 8.49 0.10
N VAL A 155 11.40 7.30 0.67
CA VAL A 155 11.42 7.09 2.14
C VAL A 155 12.68 6.40 2.65
N SER A 156 13.48 5.82 1.76
CA SER A 156 14.76 5.17 2.11
C SER A 156 15.86 6.21 2.29
N GLU A 157 16.63 6.02 3.36
CA GLU A 157 17.88 6.76 3.62
C GLU A 157 19.13 5.90 3.37
N ALA A 158 18.96 4.57 3.27
CA ALA A 158 20.06 3.63 3.19
C ALA A 158 20.65 3.50 1.78
N PHE A 159 19.79 3.46 0.75
CA PHE A 159 20.23 3.32 -0.64
C PHE A 159 19.14 3.75 -1.64
N ASP A 160 19.60 4.11 -2.83
CA ASP A 160 18.76 4.52 -3.94
C ASP A 160 18.57 3.34 -4.91
N MET A 161 17.33 3.08 -5.27
CA MET A 161 16.91 2.04 -6.21
C MET A 161 16.53 2.62 -7.59
N THR A 162 17.05 3.77 -7.96
CA THR A 162 16.71 4.44 -9.24
C THR A 162 17.40 3.84 -10.46
N ASP A 163 18.20 2.79 -10.32
CA ASP A 163 18.88 2.17 -11.45
C ASP A 163 17.87 1.59 -12.48
N PRO A 164 17.75 2.20 -13.68
CA PRO A 164 16.85 1.73 -14.71
C PRO A 164 17.20 0.32 -15.22
N GLU A 165 18.48 -0.06 -15.19
CA GLU A 165 18.93 -1.37 -15.62
C GLU A 165 18.46 -2.45 -14.65
N MET A 166 18.48 -2.16 -13.35
CA MET A 166 17.93 -3.07 -12.33
C MET A 166 16.43 -3.28 -12.52
N LEU A 167 15.69 -2.21 -12.81
CA LEU A 167 14.24 -2.33 -13.09
C LEU A 167 13.99 -3.20 -14.33
N GLU A 168 14.76 -3.02 -15.40
CA GLU A 168 14.65 -3.84 -16.61
C GLU A 168 15.02 -5.30 -16.35
N GLN A 169 16.05 -5.56 -15.56
CA GLN A 169 16.41 -6.91 -15.15
C GLN A 169 15.30 -7.58 -14.33
N LEU A 170 14.74 -6.90 -13.34
CA LEU A 170 13.62 -7.41 -12.56
C LEU A 170 12.43 -7.78 -13.46
N VAL A 171 12.08 -6.91 -14.39
CA VAL A 171 10.96 -7.16 -15.31
C VAL A 171 11.25 -8.33 -16.24
N SER A 172 12.42 -8.36 -16.87
CA SER A 172 12.79 -9.39 -17.87
C SER A 172 13.00 -10.77 -17.27
N HIS A 173 13.42 -10.85 -16.00
CA HIS A 173 13.63 -12.11 -15.29
C HIS A 173 12.44 -12.55 -14.44
N SER A 174 11.38 -11.75 -14.34
CA SER A 174 10.16 -12.12 -13.62
C SER A 174 9.13 -12.73 -14.57
N GLN A 175 8.73 -13.96 -14.28
CA GLN A 175 7.70 -14.66 -15.03
C GLN A 175 6.43 -14.82 -14.18
N ILE A 176 5.28 -14.41 -14.72
CA ILE A 176 3.99 -14.74 -14.12
C ILE A 176 3.72 -16.22 -14.37
N THR A 177 3.64 -17.02 -13.31
CA THR A 177 3.44 -18.47 -13.36
C THR A 177 1.99 -18.87 -13.16
N ARG A 178 1.25 -18.07 -12.42
CA ARG A 178 -0.17 -18.26 -12.16
C ARG A 178 -0.84 -16.96 -11.73
N TYR A 179 -2.14 -16.87 -11.89
CA TYR A 179 -2.93 -15.80 -11.31
C TYR A 179 -4.35 -16.26 -11.01
N TYR A 180 -4.93 -15.65 -9.98
CA TYR A 180 -6.35 -15.69 -9.68
C TYR A 180 -6.80 -14.27 -9.39
N LEU A 181 -7.29 -13.58 -10.41
CA LEU A 181 -7.60 -12.15 -10.36
C LEU A 181 -9.06 -11.93 -10.74
N ARG A 182 -9.65 -10.91 -10.14
CA ARG A 182 -10.97 -10.41 -10.52
C ARG A 182 -10.93 -8.91 -10.70
N THR A 183 -11.66 -8.40 -11.68
CA THR A 183 -11.86 -6.96 -11.87
C THR A 183 -12.85 -6.45 -10.83
N VAL A 184 -12.50 -5.34 -10.20
CA VAL A 184 -13.32 -4.67 -9.17
C VAL A 184 -13.37 -3.19 -9.47
N ARG A 185 -14.56 -2.58 -9.35
CA ARG A 185 -14.70 -1.13 -9.43
C ARG A 185 -14.62 -0.51 -8.05
N PHE A 186 -13.90 0.60 -7.93
CA PHE A 186 -13.78 1.35 -6.69
C PHE A 186 -13.86 2.86 -6.96
N PRO A 187 -14.40 3.64 -6.01
CA PRO A 187 -14.44 5.09 -6.13
C PRO A 187 -13.06 5.68 -5.89
N LEU A 188 -12.67 6.61 -6.75
CA LEU A 188 -11.44 7.38 -6.65
C LEU A 188 -11.77 8.83 -7.02
N GLU A 189 -11.73 9.76 -6.05
CA GLU A 189 -11.96 11.20 -6.28
C GLU A 189 -13.23 11.52 -7.11
N GLY A 190 -14.33 10.85 -6.78
CA GLY A 190 -15.61 11.06 -7.46
C GLY A 190 -15.80 10.29 -8.77
N VAL A 191 -14.75 9.60 -9.28
CA VAL A 191 -14.87 8.73 -10.46
C VAL A 191 -14.81 7.26 -10.08
N SER A 192 -15.49 6.41 -10.87
CA SER A 192 -15.44 4.96 -10.70
C SER A 192 -14.31 4.36 -11.53
N VAL A 193 -13.24 3.94 -10.88
CA VAL A 193 -12.08 3.32 -11.51
C VAL A 193 -12.21 1.79 -11.48
N ALA A 194 -11.86 1.13 -12.57
CA ALA A 194 -11.68 -0.31 -12.58
C ALA A 194 -10.26 -0.66 -12.14
N GLY A 195 -10.15 -1.64 -11.28
CA GLY A 195 -8.90 -2.22 -10.82
C GLY A 195 -9.03 -3.73 -10.69
N PHE A 196 -8.05 -4.37 -10.09
CA PHE A 196 -8.05 -5.80 -9.85
C PHE A 196 -7.72 -6.11 -8.38
N THR A 197 -8.21 -7.26 -7.91
CA THR A 197 -7.83 -7.88 -6.62
C THR A 197 -7.54 -9.35 -6.87
N GLY A 198 -6.85 -10.01 -5.94
CA GLY A 198 -6.58 -11.43 -5.99
C GLY A 198 -5.11 -11.77 -5.86
N THR A 199 -4.69 -12.88 -6.43
CA THR A 199 -3.36 -13.45 -6.24
C THR A 199 -2.59 -13.56 -7.56
N LEU A 200 -1.30 -13.28 -7.51
CA LEU A 200 -0.34 -13.39 -8.61
C LEU A 200 0.84 -14.25 -8.14
N GLY A 201 1.15 -15.33 -8.82
CA GLY A 201 2.37 -16.11 -8.64
C GLY A 201 3.43 -15.64 -9.62
N LEU A 202 4.63 -15.40 -9.11
CA LEU A 202 5.82 -15.05 -9.89
C LEU A 202 6.93 -16.07 -9.69
N TYR A 203 7.74 -16.26 -10.70
CA TYR A 203 9.04 -16.91 -10.60
C TYR A 203 10.12 -15.94 -11.09
N ILE A 204 11.18 -15.78 -10.32
CA ILE A 204 12.32 -14.93 -10.67
C ILE A 204 13.45 -15.79 -11.19
N HIS A 205 13.75 -15.65 -12.47
CA HIS A 205 14.85 -16.36 -13.11
C HIS A 205 16.21 -15.69 -12.80
N GLY A 206 17.30 -16.45 -12.96
CA GLY A 206 18.65 -15.93 -12.89
C GLY A 206 19.26 -16.00 -11.48
N ALA A 207 20.05 -15.00 -11.13
CA ALA A 207 20.83 -15.01 -9.90
C ALA A 207 19.96 -14.84 -8.64
N ASP A 208 20.37 -15.48 -7.54
CA ASP A 208 19.71 -15.37 -6.22
C ASP A 208 19.58 -13.91 -5.77
N ALA A 209 20.58 -13.07 -6.06
CA ALA A 209 20.55 -11.65 -5.74
C ALA A 209 19.34 -10.93 -6.36
N LEU A 210 18.92 -11.28 -7.56
CA LEU A 210 17.76 -10.69 -8.21
C LEU A 210 16.44 -11.12 -7.53
N ALA A 211 16.35 -12.39 -7.12
CA ALA A 211 15.22 -12.89 -6.36
C ALA A 211 15.13 -12.23 -4.98
N ARG A 212 16.26 -12.04 -4.29
CA ARG A 212 16.34 -11.30 -3.02
C ARG A 212 15.87 -9.86 -3.18
N TYR A 213 16.27 -9.19 -4.26
CA TYR A 213 15.87 -7.83 -4.58
C TYR A 213 14.35 -7.72 -4.79
N ALA A 214 13.78 -8.65 -5.55
CA ALA A 214 12.34 -8.71 -5.78
C ALA A 214 11.58 -8.93 -4.45
N ARG A 215 12.04 -9.88 -3.61
CA ARG A 215 11.41 -10.14 -2.30
C ARG A 215 11.45 -8.92 -1.40
N MET A 216 12.59 -8.25 -1.29
CA MET A 216 12.73 -7.01 -0.50
C MET A 216 11.75 -5.93 -0.96
N LEU A 217 11.61 -5.69 -2.28
CA LEU A 217 10.64 -4.73 -2.81
C LEU A 217 9.20 -5.13 -2.47
N PHE A 218 8.83 -6.41 -2.58
CA PHE A 218 7.49 -6.86 -2.23
C PHE A 218 7.24 -6.82 -0.72
N ARG A 219 8.26 -7.05 0.11
CA ARG A 219 8.19 -6.83 1.56
C ARG A 219 7.91 -5.36 1.89
N PHE A 220 8.69 -4.46 1.31
CA PHE A 220 8.41 -3.03 1.41
C PHE A 220 7.00 -2.69 0.93
N GLY A 221 6.55 -3.31 -0.16
CA GLY A 221 5.21 -3.17 -0.72
C GLY A 221 4.09 -3.52 0.25
N GLN A 222 4.35 -4.38 1.23
CA GLN A 222 3.37 -4.68 2.29
C GLN A 222 3.03 -3.43 3.12
N PHE A 223 3.99 -2.54 3.33
CA PHE A 223 3.77 -1.27 4.03
C PHE A 223 3.38 -0.14 3.10
N SER A 224 4.07 -0.01 1.97
CA SER A 224 3.84 1.10 1.06
C SER A 224 2.55 0.98 0.25
N GLY A 225 2.06 -0.23 0.01
CA GLY A 225 1.08 -0.51 -1.03
C GLY A 225 1.69 -0.38 -2.43
N VAL A 226 0.89 -0.64 -3.46
CA VAL A 226 1.29 -0.57 -4.87
C VAL A 226 0.13 -0.03 -5.72
N GLY A 227 0.44 0.57 -6.86
CA GLY A 227 -0.56 1.12 -7.78
C GLY A 227 -0.92 2.57 -7.51
N ILE A 228 -2.05 3.01 -8.08
CA ILE A 228 -2.53 4.38 -7.93
C ILE A 228 -2.91 4.61 -6.48
N LYS A 229 -2.35 5.64 -5.91
CA LYS A 229 -2.87 6.20 -4.66
C LYS A 229 -3.90 7.26 -4.97
N THR A 230 -4.90 7.29 -4.12
CA THR A 230 -5.78 8.42 -3.99
C THR A 230 -5.00 9.60 -3.44
N VAL A 231 -4.26 10.36 -4.24
CA VAL A 231 -3.96 11.79 -4.05
C VAL A 231 -3.28 12.37 -5.28
N SER A 232 -3.79 13.51 -5.66
CA SER A 232 -3.41 14.52 -6.65
C SER A 232 -3.79 14.24 -8.09
N PRO A 233 -4.64 15.10 -8.65
CA PRO A 233 -4.75 15.26 -10.07
C PRO A 233 -3.63 16.21 -10.49
N GLU A 234 -2.54 15.72 -11.06
CA GLU A 234 -1.77 16.56 -11.97
C GLU A 234 -0.85 15.67 -12.80
N GLU A 235 -1.10 15.78 -14.12
CA GLU A 235 -0.40 15.36 -15.34
C GLU A 235 -0.36 13.87 -15.67
#